data_980b6b4ae0ccba705a94197e5277c65d
#
_entry.id   980b6b4ae0ccba705a94197e5277c65d
#
_cell.length_a   1.000
_cell.length_b   1.000
_cell.length_c   1.000
_cell.angle_alpha   90.00
_cell.angle_beta   90.00
_cell.angle_gamma   90.00
#
_symmetry.space_group_name_H-M   'P 1'
#
loop_
_entity.id
_entity.type
_entity.pdbx_description
1 polymer ?
#
loop_
_entity_poly.entity_id
_entity_poly.type
_entity_poly.pdbx_seq_one_letter_code
_entity_poly.pdbx_strand_id
1 'polypeptide(L)'
;DRLERLGLSRLLATVCITVSVILVFIIFAFLVIPTLVQQAVTLFDTAPRLVRELQEFLTTQFPSLVDSESTLRKSLLALGDQVQNKGGQLLKSLLTSAASLINIALLLVIVPVVTFYLLYDWDRLVATIDDMLPRDHADVVRGLALEIDQTLASFVRGMGTVCLILGTYYALALMLVGLQFGLVVGFIAGLVTFIPYVGALVGGSLAIGLGLFQFWGDWVSLGLVGA
;
A
#
# COMPACT_ATOMS: atom_id res chain seq x y z
N ASP A 1 24.84 -6.95 -12.37
CA ASP A 1 26.24 -6.49 -12.52
C ASP A 1 27.13 -6.59 -11.27
N ARG A 2 26.62 -6.34 -10.03
CA ARG A 2 27.46 -6.49 -8.82
C ARG A 2 27.78 -7.96 -8.53
N LEU A 3 26.82 -8.86 -8.70
CA LEU A 3 27.00 -10.30 -8.48
C LEU A 3 27.88 -10.95 -9.58
N GLU A 4 27.79 -10.44 -10.80
CA GLU A 4 28.68 -10.86 -11.89
C GLU A 4 30.13 -10.46 -11.64
N ARG A 5 30.35 -9.28 -11.03
CA ARG A 5 31.70 -8.82 -10.59
C ARG A 5 32.28 -9.70 -9.48
N LEU A 6 31.45 -10.44 -8.73
CA LEU A 6 31.87 -11.42 -7.74
C LEU A 6 32.19 -12.81 -8.34
N GLY A 7 32.14 -12.95 -9.68
CA GLY A 7 32.48 -14.16 -10.39
C GLY A 7 31.32 -15.13 -10.66
N LEU A 8 30.08 -14.72 -10.38
CA LEU A 8 28.91 -15.51 -10.70
C LEU A 8 28.56 -15.42 -12.19
N SER A 9 28.17 -16.54 -12.81
CA SER A 9 27.61 -16.47 -14.16
C SER A 9 26.29 -15.67 -14.15
N ARG A 10 25.96 -15.03 -15.27
CA ARG A 10 24.73 -14.23 -15.40
C ARG A 10 23.47 -15.01 -14.99
N LEU A 11 23.39 -16.27 -15.40
CA LEU A 11 22.29 -17.15 -15.02
C LEU A 11 22.21 -17.33 -13.51
N LEU A 12 23.33 -17.62 -12.84
CA LEU A 12 23.37 -17.79 -11.38
C LEU A 12 23.02 -16.48 -10.64
N ALA A 13 23.52 -15.34 -11.13
CA ALA A 13 23.21 -14.03 -10.56
C ALA A 13 21.70 -13.74 -10.66
N THR A 14 21.09 -13.97 -11.82
CA THR A 14 19.65 -13.77 -12.03
C THR A 14 18.81 -14.71 -11.17
N VAL A 15 19.18 -16.00 -11.09
CA VAL A 15 18.50 -16.98 -10.22
C VAL A 15 18.59 -16.56 -8.75
N CYS A 16 19.76 -16.17 -8.26
CA CYS A 16 19.94 -15.73 -6.88
C CYS A 16 19.08 -14.50 -6.54
N ILE A 17 19.04 -13.50 -7.41
CA ILE A 17 18.22 -12.30 -7.21
C ILE A 17 16.74 -12.70 -7.19
N THR A 18 16.27 -13.44 -8.20
CA THR A 18 14.86 -13.83 -8.31
C THR A 18 14.42 -14.67 -7.10
N VAL A 19 15.21 -15.67 -6.71
CA VAL A 19 14.91 -16.50 -5.52
C VAL A 19 14.91 -15.67 -4.24
N SER A 20 15.88 -14.75 -4.06
CA SER A 20 15.91 -13.88 -2.89
C SER A 20 14.69 -12.97 -2.81
N VAL A 21 14.29 -12.36 -3.91
CA VAL A 21 13.10 -11.50 -3.97
C VAL A 21 11.83 -12.30 -3.67
N ILE A 22 11.68 -13.48 -4.26
CA ILE A 22 10.54 -14.38 -4.01
C ILE A 22 10.51 -14.77 -2.51
N LEU A 23 11.64 -15.15 -1.95
CA LEU A 23 11.73 -15.56 -0.54
C LEU A 23 11.36 -14.42 0.41
N VAL A 24 11.89 -13.23 0.18
CA VAL A 24 11.53 -12.02 0.96
C VAL A 24 10.05 -11.72 0.82
N PHE A 25 9.49 -11.81 -0.40
CA PHE A 25 8.07 -11.59 -0.64
C PHE A 25 7.19 -12.62 0.08
N ILE A 26 7.57 -13.90 0.04
CA ILE A 26 6.84 -14.97 0.74
C ILE A 26 6.86 -14.74 2.25
N ILE A 27 8.03 -14.44 2.84
CA ILE A 27 8.14 -14.16 4.27
C ILE A 27 7.26 -12.96 4.64
N PHE A 28 7.36 -11.87 3.88
CA PHE A 28 6.52 -10.68 4.09
C PHE A 28 5.03 -11.01 3.98
N ALA A 29 4.64 -11.77 2.96
CA ALA A 29 3.25 -12.17 2.75
C ALA A 29 2.72 -12.99 3.93
N PHE A 30 3.47 -13.97 4.42
CA PHE A 30 3.05 -14.81 5.55
C PHE A 30 2.99 -14.06 6.89
N LEU A 31 3.85 -13.07 7.10
CA LEU A 31 3.87 -12.30 8.35
C LEU A 31 2.86 -11.15 8.36
N VAL A 32 2.75 -10.43 7.26
CA VAL A 32 2.03 -9.15 7.22
C VAL A 32 0.61 -9.32 6.70
N ILE A 33 0.39 -10.09 5.62
CA ILE A 33 -0.95 -10.20 5.01
C ILE A 33 -2.01 -10.73 5.98
N PRO A 34 -1.78 -11.81 6.77
CA PRO A 34 -2.81 -12.30 7.69
C PRO A 34 -3.25 -11.24 8.71
N THR A 35 -2.28 -10.50 9.27
CA THR A 35 -2.56 -9.45 10.24
C THR A 35 -3.31 -8.27 9.61
N LEU A 36 -2.91 -7.85 8.40
CA LEU A 36 -3.60 -6.81 7.64
C LEU A 36 -5.04 -7.21 7.32
N VAL A 37 -5.23 -8.44 6.84
CA VAL A 37 -6.56 -8.96 6.52
C VAL A 37 -7.44 -9.02 7.76
N GLN A 38 -6.94 -9.55 8.87
CA GLN A 38 -7.70 -9.62 10.12
C GLN A 38 -8.10 -8.23 10.62
N GLN A 39 -7.17 -7.28 10.66
CA GLN A 39 -7.46 -5.91 11.07
C GLN A 39 -8.43 -5.22 10.11
N ALA A 40 -8.28 -5.41 8.80
CA ALA A 40 -9.20 -4.85 7.82
C ALA A 40 -10.61 -5.43 7.96
N VAL A 41 -10.77 -6.76 8.11
CA VAL A 41 -12.07 -7.39 8.36
C VAL A 41 -12.70 -6.81 9.62
N THR A 42 -11.95 -6.77 10.71
CA THR A 42 -12.45 -6.24 12.01
C THR A 42 -12.84 -4.76 11.88
N LEU A 43 -12.08 -3.96 11.14
CA LEU A 43 -12.42 -2.56 10.89
C LEU A 43 -13.75 -2.41 10.15
N PHE A 44 -13.96 -3.18 9.09
CA PHE A 44 -15.21 -3.14 8.33
C PHE A 44 -16.40 -3.64 9.14
N ASP A 45 -16.23 -4.68 9.94
CA ASP A 45 -17.28 -5.21 10.81
C ASP A 45 -17.61 -4.27 11.98
N THR A 46 -16.61 -3.52 12.46
CA THR A 46 -16.76 -2.56 13.55
C THR A 46 -17.20 -1.18 13.09
N ALA A 47 -17.03 -0.85 11.82
CA ALA A 47 -17.34 0.48 11.28
C ALA A 47 -18.73 1.02 11.64
N PRO A 48 -19.85 0.24 11.57
CA PRO A 48 -21.17 0.75 11.97
C PRO A 48 -21.29 1.04 13.46
N ARG A 49 -20.55 0.29 14.27
CA ARG A 49 -20.47 0.54 15.72
C ARG A 49 -19.72 1.84 15.99
N LEU A 50 -18.56 2.03 15.36
CA LEU A 50 -17.76 3.25 15.48
C LEU A 50 -18.55 4.50 15.06
N VAL A 51 -19.34 4.40 13.99
CA VAL A 51 -20.20 5.50 13.54
C VAL A 51 -21.28 5.81 14.56
N ARG A 52 -21.90 4.81 15.16
CA ARG A 52 -22.93 5.01 16.21
C ARG A 52 -22.34 5.63 17.47
N GLU A 53 -21.21 5.11 17.94
CA GLU A 53 -20.50 5.65 19.10
C GLU A 53 -20.04 7.10 18.84
N LEU A 54 -19.59 7.42 17.60
CA LEU A 54 -19.29 8.78 17.20
C LEU A 54 -20.52 9.70 17.23
N GLN A 55 -21.69 9.19 16.81
CA GLN A 55 -22.93 9.95 16.88
C GLN A 55 -23.36 10.22 18.34
N GLU A 56 -23.31 9.21 19.20
CA GLU A 56 -23.60 9.36 20.62
C GLU A 56 -22.67 10.39 21.26
N PHE A 57 -21.39 10.30 20.94
CA PHE A 57 -20.38 11.25 21.39
C PHE A 57 -20.67 12.68 20.91
N LEU A 58 -20.94 12.88 19.62
CA LEU A 58 -21.27 14.20 19.06
C LEU A 58 -22.57 14.76 19.65
N THR A 59 -23.56 13.93 19.87
CA THR A 59 -24.84 14.34 20.49
C THR A 59 -24.65 14.76 21.95
N THR A 60 -23.74 14.10 22.68
CA THR A 60 -23.48 14.37 24.10
C THR A 60 -22.61 15.64 24.28
N GLN A 61 -21.58 15.79 23.47
CA GLN A 61 -20.61 16.88 23.60
C GLN A 61 -21.00 18.14 22.81
N PHE A 62 -21.69 17.97 21.69
CA PHE A 62 -22.07 19.06 20.77
C PHE A 62 -23.54 18.96 20.34
N PRO A 63 -24.51 19.10 21.26
CA PRO A 63 -25.94 18.91 20.95
C PRO A 63 -26.44 19.84 19.84
N SER A 64 -25.84 21.03 19.70
CA SER A 64 -26.22 22.01 18.70
C SER A 64 -25.82 21.67 17.25
N LEU A 65 -24.92 20.71 17.06
CA LEU A 65 -24.47 20.28 15.73
C LEU A 65 -25.22 19.05 15.21
N VAL A 66 -25.89 18.32 16.10
CA VAL A 66 -26.52 17.02 15.79
C VAL A 66 -28.01 17.06 16.14
N ASP A 67 -28.74 17.99 15.54
CA ASP A 67 -30.20 17.95 15.59
C ASP A 67 -30.72 16.69 14.87
N SER A 68 -31.85 16.15 15.36
CA SER A 68 -32.44 14.87 14.89
C SER A 68 -32.71 14.83 13.37
N GLU A 69 -32.75 15.96 12.70
CA GLU A 69 -32.91 16.08 11.24
C GLU A 69 -31.64 16.49 10.49
N SER A 70 -30.50 16.61 11.17
CA SER A 70 -29.29 17.13 10.52
C SER A 70 -28.81 16.20 9.40
N THR A 71 -28.49 16.80 8.27
CA THR A 71 -27.88 16.11 7.12
C THR A 71 -26.60 15.37 7.51
N LEU A 72 -25.88 15.86 8.52
CA LEU A 72 -24.67 15.24 9.08
C LEU A 72 -24.95 13.85 9.63
N ARG A 73 -26.01 13.67 10.42
CA ARG A 73 -26.39 12.38 10.99
C ARG A 73 -26.72 11.34 9.92
N LYS A 74 -27.51 11.75 8.92
CA LYS A 74 -27.86 10.90 7.78
C LYS A 74 -26.63 10.51 6.97
N SER A 75 -25.73 11.46 6.74
CA SER A 75 -24.48 11.21 5.99
C SER A 75 -23.54 10.28 6.74
N LEU A 76 -23.39 10.42 8.06
CA LEU A 76 -22.53 9.54 8.87
C LEU A 76 -23.05 8.09 8.89
N LEU A 77 -24.36 7.89 9.04
CA LEU A 77 -24.95 6.56 8.98
C LEU A 77 -24.77 5.94 7.60
N ALA A 78 -25.06 6.70 6.54
CA ALA A 78 -24.89 6.24 5.17
C ALA A 78 -23.41 5.87 4.86
N LEU A 79 -22.44 6.61 5.40
CA LEU A 79 -21.02 6.28 5.27
C LEU A 79 -20.67 4.98 6.01
N GLY A 80 -21.16 4.79 7.24
CA GLY A 80 -20.94 3.57 7.99
C GLY A 80 -21.48 2.32 7.25
N ASP A 81 -22.71 2.41 6.76
CA ASP A 81 -23.33 1.34 5.99
C ASP A 81 -22.64 1.09 4.64
N GLN A 82 -22.19 2.15 3.96
CA GLN A 82 -21.43 2.02 2.71
C GLN A 82 -20.06 1.37 2.94
N VAL A 83 -19.34 1.76 3.97
CA VAL A 83 -18.04 1.16 4.32
C VAL A 83 -18.21 -0.31 4.65
N GLN A 84 -19.20 -0.66 5.48
CA GLN A 84 -19.48 -2.05 5.82
C GLN A 84 -19.88 -2.87 4.60
N ASN A 85 -20.88 -2.40 3.84
CA ASN A 85 -21.45 -3.18 2.74
C ASN A 85 -20.48 -3.30 1.57
N LYS A 86 -19.85 -2.21 1.13
CA LYS A 86 -18.92 -2.23 0.00
C LYS A 86 -17.55 -2.75 0.40
N GLY A 87 -17.00 -2.30 1.52
CA GLY A 87 -15.70 -2.73 2.00
C GLY A 87 -15.68 -4.20 2.38
N GLY A 88 -16.65 -4.65 3.17
CA GLY A 88 -16.80 -6.04 3.57
C GLY A 88 -17.06 -6.98 2.38
N GLN A 89 -17.90 -6.56 1.42
CA GLN A 89 -18.15 -7.33 0.19
C GLN A 89 -16.89 -7.43 -0.68
N LEU A 90 -16.15 -6.35 -0.88
CA LEU A 90 -14.90 -6.37 -1.64
C LEU A 90 -13.89 -7.31 -0.98
N LEU A 91 -13.69 -7.18 0.32
CA LEU A 91 -12.75 -8.03 1.06
C LEU A 91 -13.17 -9.50 1.01
N LYS A 92 -14.46 -9.79 1.24
CA LYS A 92 -15.01 -11.13 1.14
C LYS A 92 -14.90 -11.70 -0.27
N SER A 93 -15.16 -10.91 -1.32
CA SER A 93 -15.00 -11.35 -2.70
C SER A 93 -13.54 -11.63 -3.05
N LEU A 94 -12.60 -10.86 -2.55
CA LEU A 94 -11.17 -11.11 -2.73
C LEU A 94 -10.71 -12.40 -2.01
N LEU A 95 -11.23 -12.67 -0.83
CA LEU A 95 -10.83 -13.84 -0.02
C LEU A 95 -11.54 -15.14 -0.40
N THR A 96 -12.80 -15.07 -0.84
CA THR A 96 -13.64 -16.27 -1.04
C THR A 96 -13.81 -16.67 -2.51
N SER A 97 -13.45 -15.84 -3.45
CA SER A 97 -13.55 -16.15 -4.87
C SER A 97 -12.50 -17.18 -5.28
N ALA A 98 -12.91 -18.38 -5.65
CA ALA A 98 -12.01 -19.39 -6.21
C ALA A 98 -11.26 -18.84 -7.44
N ALA A 99 -11.91 -18.00 -8.25
CA ALA A 99 -11.27 -17.29 -9.36
C ALA A 99 -10.16 -16.33 -8.88
N SER A 100 -10.33 -15.67 -7.73
CA SER A 100 -9.29 -14.81 -7.15
C SER A 100 -8.07 -15.62 -6.70
N LEU A 101 -8.26 -16.79 -6.11
CA LEU A 101 -7.15 -17.68 -5.73
C LEU A 101 -6.38 -18.17 -6.96
N ILE A 102 -7.08 -18.55 -8.02
CA ILE A 102 -6.45 -18.93 -9.29
C ILE A 102 -5.69 -17.74 -9.89
N ASN A 103 -6.29 -16.54 -9.93
CA ASN A 103 -5.63 -15.34 -10.44
C ASN A 103 -4.40 -14.96 -9.61
N ILE A 104 -4.48 -15.04 -8.28
CA ILE A 104 -3.33 -14.80 -7.40
C ILE A 104 -2.25 -15.85 -7.62
N ALA A 105 -2.60 -17.12 -7.75
CA ALA A 105 -1.64 -18.19 -8.03
C ALA A 105 -0.99 -18.02 -9.41
N LEU A 106 -1.77 -17.65 -10.44
CA LEU A 106 -1.24 -17.33 -11.77
C LEU A 106 -0.29 -16.13 -11.72
N LEU A 107 -0.65 -15.05 -11.05
CA LEU A 107 0.23 -13.89 -10.87
C LEU A 107 1.50 -14.27 -10.11
N LEU A 108 1.38 -15.06 -9.05
CA LEU A 108 2.51 -15.53 -8.25
C LEU A 108 3.51 -16.37 -9.06
N VAL A 109 3.06 -17.07 -10.10
CA VAL A 109 3.90 -17.84 -11.00
C VAL A 109 4.35 -17.02 -12.19
N ILE A 110 3.43 -16.35 -12.87
CA ILE A 110 3.72 -15.63 -14.12
C ILE A 110 4.66 -14.44 -13.88
N VAL A 111 4.42 -13.64 -12.82
CA VAL A 111 5.24 -12.44 -12.57
C VAL A 111 6.72 -12.80 -12.33
N PRO A 112 7.08 -13.74 -11.44
CA PRO A 112 8.47 -14.15 -11.29
C PRO A 112 9.08 -14.74 -12.56
N VAL A 113 8.32 -15.56 -13.29
CA VAL A 113 8.80 -16.14 -14.55
C VAL A 113 9.09 -15.08 -15.59
N VAL A 114 8.17 -14.17 -15.82
CA VAL A 114 8.36 -13.06 -16.75
C VAL A 114 9.53 -12.16 -16.31
N THR A 115 9.60 -11.83 -15.01
CA THR A 115 10.70 -11.03 -14.45
C THR A 115 12.04 -11.72 -14.66
N PHE A 116 12.12 -13.04 -14.45
CA PHE A 116 13.32 -13.81 -14.68
C PHE A 116 13.78 -13.73 -16.15
N TYR A 117 12.86 -13.98 -17.09
CA TYR A 117 13.19 -13.91 -18.53
C TYR A 117 13.56 -12.49 -18.98
N LEU A 118 12.84 -11.48 -18.49
CA LEU A 118 13.19 -10.07 -18.79
C LEU A 118 14.57 -9.70 -18.25
N LEU A 119 14.93 -10.14 -17.04
CA LEU A 119 16.26 -9.89 -16.49
C LEU A 119 17.36 -10.67 -17.23
N TYR A 120 17.05 -11.91 -17.63
CA TYR A 120 17.99 -12.78 -18.30
C TYR A 120 18.30 -12.31 -19.74
N ASP A 121 17.26 -11.98 -20.50
CA ASP A 121 17.36 -11.59 -21.92
C ASP A 121 17.40 -10.08 -22.16
N TRP A 122 17.52 -9.27 -21.10
CA TRP A 122 17.42 -7.81 -21.16
C TRP A 122 18.34 -7.19 -22.22
N ASP A 123 19.62 -7.55 -22.23
CA ASP A 123 20.60 -6.99 -23.16
C ASP A 123 20.27 -7.36 -24.61
N ARG A 124 19.78 -8.57 -24.83
CA ARG A 124 19.37 -9.03 -26.16
C ARG A 124 18.14 -8.29 -26.65
N LEU A 125 17.18 -8.04 -25.75
CA LEU A 125 15.99 -7.26 -26.04
C LEU A 125 16.36 -5.83 -26.44
N VAL A 126 17.21 -5.18 -25.65
CA VAL A 126 17.69 -3.82 -25.92
C VAL A 126 18.47 -3.76 -27.24
N ALA A 127 19.38 -4.72 -27.50
CA ALA A 127 20.12 -4.79 -28.75
C ALA A 127 19.19 -4.97 -29.97
N THR A 128 18.14 -5.81 -29.84
CA THR A 128 17.17 -6.01 -30.92
C THR A 128 16.39 -4.73 -31.24
N ILE A 129 16.00 -3.99 -30.19
CA ILE A 129 15.31 -2.69 -30.36
C ILE A 129 16.26 -1.67 -31.01
N ASP A 130 17.52 -1.64 -30.56
CA ASP A 130 18.55 -0.74 -31.10
C ASP A 130 18.80 -0.98 -32.56
N ASP A 131 18.84 -2.23 -33.02
CA ASP A 131 19.01 -2.60 -34.43
C ASP A 131 17.85 -2.15 -35.34
N MET A 132 16.66 -1.95 -34.76
CA MET A 132 15.48 -1.46 -35.48
C MET A 132 15.45 0.07 -35.61
N LEU A 133 16.34 0.80 -34.93
CA LEU A 133 16.36 2.27 -34.98
C LEU A 133 16.84 2.79 -36.31
N PRO A 134 16.18 3.84 -36.89
CA PRO A 134 16.69 4.55 -38.06
C PRO A 134 18.05 5.17 -37.74
N ARG A 135 19.05 4.89 -38.57
CA ARG A 135 20.45 5.30 -38.34
C ARG A 135 20.62 6.80 -38.16
N ASP A 136 19.80 7.59 -38.87
CA ASP A 136 19.88 9.05 -38.84
C ASP A 136 19.52 9.68 -37.50
N HIS A 137 18.77 8.96 -36.67
CA HIS A 137 18.27 9.45 -35.38
C HIS A 137 18.69 8.54 -34.19
N ALA A 138 19.46 7.50 -34.45
CA ALA A 138 19.79 6.48 -33.44
C ALA A 138 20.47 7.07 -32.20
N ASP A 139 21.42 8.00 -32.36
CA ASP A 139 22.13 8.58 -31.22
C ASP A 139 21.24 9.45 -30.34
N VAL A 140 20.31 10.19 -30.95
CA VAL A 140 19.33 11.00 -30.21
C VAL A 140 18.37 10.11 -29.43
N VAL A 141 17.86 9.06 -30.09
CA VAL A 141 16.91 8.10 -29.44
C VAL A 141 17.58 7.35 -28.30
N ARG A 142 18.83 6.90 -28.48
CA ARG A 142 19.64 6.27 -27.43
C ARG A 142 19.84 7.19 -26.23
N GLY A 143 20.19 8.45 -26.49
CA GLY A 143 20.37 9.47 -25.47
C GLY A 143 19.10 9.68 -24.65
N LEU A 144 17.95 9.86 -25.30
CA LEU A 144 16.66 10.02 -24.69
C LEU A 144 16.24 8.76 -23.91
N ALA A 145 16.45 7.57 -24.47
CA ALA A 145 16.12 6.31 -23.80
C ALA A 145 16.91 6.14 -22.51
N LEU A 146 18.22 6.45 -22.51
CA LEU A 146 19.04 6.42 -21.31
C LEU A 146 18.61 7.44 -20.25
N GLU A 147 18.26 8.65 -20.66
CA GLU A 147 17.78 9.68 -19.74
C GLU A 147 16.43 9.30 -19.10
N ILE A 148 15.51 8.76 -19.91
CA ILE A 148 14.22 8.24 -19.43
C ILE A 148 14.45 7.09 -18.46
N ASP A 149 15.29 6.11 -18.80
CA ASP A 149 15.58 4.96 -17.94
C ASP A 149 16.16 5.40 -16.60
N GLN A 150 17.15 6.28 -16.58
CA GLN A 150 17.75 6.81 -15.36
C GLN A 150 16.77 7.59 -14.52
N THR A 151 15.93 8.40 -15.14
CA THR A 151 14.91 9.20 -14.43
C THR A 151 13.85 8.31 -13.81
N LEU A 152 13.28 7.38 -14.59
CA LEU A 152 12.27 6.44 -14.10
C LEU A 152 12.83 5.51 -13.03
N ALA A 153 14.02 4.95 -13.23
CA ALA A 153 14.66 4.08 -12.23
C ALA A 153 14.93 4.82 -10.92
N SER A 154 15.39 6.06 -10.99
CA SER A 154 15.63 6.91 -9.82
C SER A 154 14.34 7.28 -9.11
N PHE A 155 13.30 7.63 -9.87
CA PHE A 155 11.97 7.95 -9.33
C PHE A 155 11.34 6.74 -8.61
N VAL A 156 11.24 5.59 -9.29
CA VAL A 156 10.64 4.38 -8.72
C VAL A 156 11.39 3.91 -7.48
N ARG A 157 12.73 3.92 -7.53
CA ARG A 157 13.57 3.54 -6.38
C ARG A 157 13.40 4.52 -5.22
N GLY A 158 13.43 5.82 -5.50
CA GLY A 158 13.24 6.87 -4.50
C GLY A 158 11.87 6.79 -3.85
N MET A 159 10.80 6.80 -4.64
CA MET A 159 9.42 6.71 -4.12
C MET A 159 9.14 5.39 -3.42
N GLY A 160 9.60 4.27 -3.97
CA GLY A 160 9.47 2.96 -3.31
C GLY A 160 10.14 2.92 -1.94
N THR A 161 11.34 3.51 -1.83
CA THR A 161 12.07 3.62 -0.56
C THR A 161 11.31 4.49 0.43
N VAL A 162 10.80 5.64 -0.01
CA VAL A 162 9.99 6.55 0.83
C VAL A 162 8.72 5.84 1.32
N CYS A 163 7.98 5.17 0.43
CA CYS A 163 6.77 4.42 0.81
C CYS A 163 7.07 3.33 1.84
N LEU A 164 8.16 2.59 1.68
CA LEU A 164 8.57 1.55 2.63
C LEU A 164 8.95 2.13 3.99
N ILE A 165 9.76 3.18 4.02
CA ILE A 165 10.19 3.83 5.26
C ILE A 165 8.98 4.43 5.98
N LEU A 166 8.18 5.25 5.30
CA LEU A 166 7.01 5.91 5.90
C LEU A 166 5.94 4.90 6.30
N GLY A 167 5.65 3.90 5.45
CA GLY A 167 4.67 2.87 5.77
C GLY A 167 5.05 2.06 7.00
N THR A 168 6.32 1.68 7.11
CA THR A 168 6.85 0.98 8.28
C THR A 168 6.82 1.89 9.51
N TYR A 169 7.26 3.13 9.38
CA TYR A 169 7.25 4.11 10.46
C TYR A 169 5.83 4.35 10.99
N TYR A 170 4.88 4.67 10.11
CA TYR A 170 3.50 4.92 10.51
C TYR A 170 2.85 3.68 11.13
N ALA A 171 3.04 2.50 10.53
CA ALA A 171 2.51 1.26 11.09
C ALA A 171 3.03 0.98 12.49
N LEU A 172 4.35 1.11 12.71
CA LEU A 172 4.97 0.89 14.00
C LEU A 172 4.59 1.99 15.01
N ALA A 173 4.64 3.26 14.61
CA ALA A 173 4.32 4.38 15.49
C ALA A 173 2.86 4.30 15.99
N LEU A 174 1.90 4.11 15.09
CA LEU A 174 0.49 4.00 15.46
C LEU A 174 0.20 2.74 16.30
N MET A 175 0.92 1.64 16.03
CA MET A 175 0.83 0.42 16.84
C MET A 175 1.40 0.63 18.24
N LEU A 176 2.52 1.33 18.40
CA LEU A 176 3.14 1.63 19.70
C LEU A 176 2.29 2.59 20.54
N VAL A 177 1.63 3.56 19.91
CA VAL A 177 0.65 4.42 20.59
C VAL A 177 -0.60 3.63 21.01
N GLY A 178 -0.78 2.41 20.51
CA GLY A 178 -1.92 1.57 20.81
C GLY A 178 -3.19 1.91 20.03
N LEU A 179 -3.03 2.58 18.87
CA LEU A 179 -4.18 2.87 18.01
C LEU A 179 -4.77 1.59 17.44
N GLN A 180 -6.06 1.39 17.67
CA GLN A 180 -6.79 0.29 17.07
C GLN A 180 -6.70 0.39 15.53
N PHE A 181 -6.33 -0.70 14.86
CA PHE A 181 -6.07 -0.74 13.42
C PHE A 181 -4.83 0.08 12.94
N GLY A 182 -3.96 0.50 13.86
CA GLY A 182 -2.78 1.32 13.53
C GLY A 182 -1.89 0.73 12.44
N LEU A 183 -1.75 -0.61 12.42
CA LEU A 183 -0.97 -1.30 11.39
C LEU A 183 -1.60 -1.15 10.00
N VAL A 184 -2.93 -1.34 9.87
CA VAL A 184 -3.64 -1.17 8.58
C VAL A 184 -3.59 0.28 8.13
N VAL A 185 -3.87 1.21 9.04
CA VAL A 185 -3.85 2.65 8.73
C VAL A 185 -2.45 3.09 8.28
N GLY A 186 -1.42 2.70 9.02
CA GLY A 186 -0.03 3.03 8.70
C GLY A 186 0.42 2.41 7.37
N PHE A 187 0.07 1.16 7.12
CA PHE A 187 0.40 0.48 5.86
C PHE A 187 -0.30 1.13 4.65
N ILE A 188 -1.60 1.43 4.77
CA ILE A 188 -2.36 2.13 3.72
C ILE A 188 -1.79 3.53 3.49
N ALA A 189 -1.53 4.29 4.55
CA ALA A 189 -0.93 5.61 4.46
C ALA A 189 0.43 5.57 3.72
N GLY A 190 1.28 4.60 4.07
CA GLY A 190 2.58 4.40 3.43
C GLY A 190 2.47 4.05 1.96
N LEU A 191 1.58 3.13 1.58
CA LEU A 191 1.34 2.79 0.17
C LEU A 191 0.80 3.97 -0.63
N VAL A 192 -0.19 4.69 -0.07
CA VAL A 192 -0.83 5.82 -0.73
C VAL A 192 0.12 7.02 -0.82
N THR A 193 1.18 7.09 -0.02
CA THR A 193 2.23 8.12 -0.10
C THR A 193 2.96 8.12 -1.45
N PHE A 194 2.85 7.04 -2.23
CA PHE A 194 3.28 7.04 -3.64
C PHE A 194 2.65 8.20 -4.44
N ILE A 195 1.44 8.61 -4.10
CA ILE A 195 0.78 9.78 -4.67
C ILE A 195 1.02 10.96 -3.71
N PRO A 196 1.77 12.01 -4.13
CA PRO A 196 2.06 13.16 -3.28
C PRO A 196 0.80 13.76 -2.65
N TYR A 197 0.87 14.13 -1.40
CA TYR A 197 -0.21 14.70 -0.57
C TYR A 197 -1.36 13.75 -0.23
N VAL A 198 -1.70 12.78 -1.08
CA VAL A 198 -2.83 11.85 -0.85
C VAL A 198 -2.55 10.95 0.34
N GLY A 199 -1.30 10.46 0.47
CA GLY A 199 -0.88 9.64 1.62
C GLY A 199 -1.07 10.34 2.96
N ALA A 200 -0.63 11.58 3.07
CA ALA A 200 -0.77 12.39 4.28
C ALA A 200 -2.25 12.71 4.58
N LEU A 201 -3.04 13.03 3.54
CA LEU A 201 -4.46 13.35 3.71
C LEU A 201 -5.27 12.13 4.12
N VAL A 202 -5.11 11.00 3.46
CA VAL A 202 -5.83 9.76 3.77
C VAL A 202 -5.34 9.17 5.10
N GLY A 203 -4.02 9.01 5.26
CA GLY A 203 -3.42 8.46 6.47
C GLY A 203 -3.67 9.34 7.69
N GLY A 204 -3.47 10.64 7.58
CA GLY A 204 -3.72 11.60 8.64
C GLY A 204 -5.20 11.66 9.03
N SER A 205 -6.12 11.71 8.06
CA SER A 205 -7.56 11.70 8.35
C SER A 205 -7.99 10.44 9.08
N LEU A 206 -7.50 9.27 8.66
CA LEU A 206 -7.81 7.99 9.30
C LEU A 206 -7.19 7.90 10.71
N ALA A 207 -5.90 8.27 10.84
CA ALA A 207 -5.20 8.20 12.12
C ALA A 207 -5.79 9.17 13.15
N ILE A 208 -6.00 10.44 12.76
CA ILE A 208 -6.58 11.47 13.63
C ILE A 208 -8.03 11.12 13.95
N GLY A 209 -8.83 10.70 12.96
CA GLY A 209 -10.22 10.32 13.15
C GLY A 209 -10.37 9.18 14.16
N LEU A 210 -9.61 8.09 13.99
CA LEU A 210 -9.61 6.97 14.93
C LEU A 210 -9.00 7.35 16.28
N GLY A 211 -7.95 8.17 16.28
CA GLY A 211 -7.29 8.64 17.50
C GLY A 211 -8.20 9.53 18.35
N LEU A 212 -8.89 10.49 17.74
CA LEU A 212 -9.89 11.32 18.41
C LEU A 212 -10.98 10.48 19.07
N PHE A 213 -11.41 9.44 18.39
CA PHE A 213 -12.43 8.57 18.88
C PHE A 213 -11.93 7.66 20.04
N GLN A 214 -10.75 7.06 19.86
CA GLN A 214 -10.20 6.09 20.81
C GLN A 214 -9.62 6.75 22.07
N PHE A 215 -8.94 7.89 21.91
CA PHE A 215 -8.17 8.57 22.97
C PHE A 215 -8.83 9.87 23.42
N TRP A 216 -10.16 9.99 23.29
CA TRP A 216 -10.85 11.21 23.75
C TRP A 216 -10.62 11.44 25.25
N GLY A 217 -10.08 12.62 25.57
CA GLY A 217 -9.69 13.00 26.93
C GLY A 217 -8.25 12.68 27.31
N ASP A 218 -7.54 11.87 26.53
CA ASP A 218 -6.10 11.66 26.66
C ASP A 218 -5.33 12.44 25.58
N TRP A 219 -5.06 13.71 25.91
CA TRP A 219 -4.39 14.64 25.00
C TRP A 219 -2.97 14.22 24.66
N VAL A 220 -2.32 13.39 25.50
CA VAL A 220 -0.96 12.90 25.26
C VAL A 220 -0.97 11.88 24.13
N SER A 221 -1.81 10.86 24.23
CA SER A 221 -1.94 9.83 23.19
C SER A 221 -2.45 10.43 21.87
N LEU A 222 -3.38 11.39 21.95
CA LEU A 222 -3.89 12.10 20.79
C LEU A 222 -2.80 12.93 20.10
N GLY A 223 -1.96 13.62 20.87
CA GLY A 223 -0.81 14.36 20.35
C GLY A 223 0.21 13.44 19.67
N LEU A 224 0.44 12.26 20.22
CA LEU A 224 1.34 11.25 19.63
C LEU A 224 0.81 10.66 18.32
N VAL A 225 -0.51 10.54 18.16
CA VAL A 225 -1.13 10.09 16.89
C VAL A 225 -0.96 11.15 15.80
N GLY A 226 -0.95 12.44 16.16
CA GLY A 226 -0.83 13.56 15.23
C GLY A 226 0.59 13.98 14.88
N ALA A 227 1.59 13.47 15.62
CA ALA A 227 3.01 13.79 15.45
C ALA A 227 3.69 12.87 14.42
#